data_0897bfefffc330f8aa77b347014507f9
#
_entry.id   0897bfefffc330f8aa77b347014507f9
#
_cell.length_a   1.000
_cell.length_b   1.000
_cell.length_c   1.000
_cell.angle_alpha   90.00
_cell.angle_beta   90.00
_cell.angle_gamma   90.00
#
_symmetry.space_group_name_H-M   'P 1'
#
loop_
_entity.id
_entity.type
_entity.pdbx_description
1 polymer ?
#
loop_
_entity_poly.entity_id
_entity_poly.type
_entity_poly.pdbx_seq_one_letter_code
_entity_poly.pdbx_strand_id
1 'polypeptide(L)'
;MIYWEENQIAFCRSTDFLKEEKNLLIQLKEKSGKDLIIDCSFDILPLTVLKFIEKFQRNSNYCFVVIIPLGIKHFYPSDWVVVPTKKEALDFIAFEQMQRDLGI
;
A
#
# COMPACT_ATOMS: atom_id res chain seq x y z
N MET A 1 -5.30 0.65 12.49
CA MET A 1 -5.39 -0.83 12.50
C MET A 1 -5.04 -1.38 11.13
N ILE A 2 -4.29 -2.47 11.11
CA ILE A 2 -3.94 -3.16 9.86
C ILE A 2 -4.86 -4.37 9.71
N TYR A 3 -5.51 -4.45 8.56
CA TYR A 3 -6.37 -5.58 8.23
C TYR A 3 -5.60 -6.53 7.32
N TRP A 4 -5.79 -7.83 7.51
CA TRP A 4 -5.12 -8.86 6.70
C TRP A 4 -6.11 -9.41 5.69
N GLU A 5 -5.72 -9.32 4.42
CA GLU A 5 -6.45 -9.94 3.31
C GLU A 5 -5.85 -11.31 3.01
N GLU A 6 -6.49 -12.05 2.10
CA GLU A 6 -5.94 -13.31 1.63
C GLU A 6 -4.59 -13.10 0.96
N ASN A 7 -3.79 -14.14 0.88
CA ASN A 7 -2.48 -14.15 0.21
C ASN A 7 -1.48 -13.17 0.83
N GLN A 8 -1.57 -12.97 2.16
CA GLN A 8 -0.61 -12.18 2.90
C GLN A 8 -0.53 -10.72 2.44
N ILE A 9 -1.66 -10.13 2.16
CA ILE A 9 -1.76 -8.72 1.82
C ILE A 9 -2.21 -7.94 3.04
N ALA A 10 -1.46 -6.90 3.39
CA ALA A 10 -1.84 -5.98 4.46
C ALA A 10 -2.67 -4.83 3.88
N PHE A 11 -3.76 -4.50 4.53
CA PHE A 11 -4.64 -3.40 4.15
C PHE A 11 -4.75 -2.42 5.29
N CYS A 12 -4.48 -1.14 5.02
CA CYS A 12 -4.54 -0.10 6.03
C CYS A 12 -5.27 1.13 5.48
N ARG A 13 -6.15 1.73 6.29
CA ARG A 13 -6.85 2.95 5.90
C ARG A 13 -6.07 4.17 6.38
N SER A 14 -6.05 5.21 5.56
CA SER A 14 -5.39 6.46 5.91
C SER A 14 -5.96 7.08 7.18
N THR A 15 -7.26 6.94 7.43
CA THR A 15 -7.89 7.44 8.66
C THR A 15 -7.27 6.82 9.90
N ASP A 16 -6.96 5.53 9.86
CA ASP A 16 -6.29 4.84 10.96
C ASP A 16 -4.85 5.33 11.12
N PHE A 17 -4.16 5.58 10.00
CA PHE A 17 -2.80 6.12 10.02
C PHE A 17 -2.73 7.48 10.70
N LEU A 18 -3.69 8.35 10.40
CA LEU A 18 -3.71 9.69 11.01
C LEU A 18 -3.90 9.62 12.52
N LYS A 19 -4.58 8.61 13.02
CA LYS A 19 -4.83 8.43 14.44
C LYS A 19 -3.69 7.74 15.17
N GLU A 20 -3.03 6.78 14.52
CA GLU A 20 -2.09 5.86 15.18
C GLU A 20 -0.80 5.69 14.37
N GLU A 21 -0.29 6.77 13.79
CA GLU A 21 0.84 6.71 12.86
C GLU A 21 2.02 5.92 13.39
N LYS A 22 2.47 6.22 14.61
CA LYS A 22 3.65 5.54 15.17
C LYS A 22 3.43 4.06 15.34
N ASN A 23 2.28 3.66 15.85
CA ASN A 23 1.95 2.26 16.06
C ASN A 23 1.87 1.51 14.74
N LEU A 24 1.27 2.10 13.72
CA LEU A 24 1.13 1.47 12.42
C LEU A 24 2.47 1.33 11.72
N LEU A 25 3.35 2.33 11.81
CA LEU A 25 4.69 2.23 11.24
C LEU A 25 5.50 1.12 11.91
N ILE A 26 5.39 0.99 13.23
CA ILE A 26 6.06 -0.09 13.96
C ILE A 26 5.51 -1.45 13.51
N GLN A 27 4.19 -1.59 13.40
CA GLN A 27 3.58 -2.83 12.95
C GLN A 27 4.00 -3.20 11.54
N LEU A 28 4.10 -2.23 10.63
CA LEU A 28 4.55 -2.48 9.26
C LEU A 28 5.98 -2.99 9.23
N LYS A 29 6.86 -2.43 10.07
CA LYS A 29 8.25 -2.89 10.16
C LYS A 29 8.34 -4.29 10.75
N GLU A 30 7.59 -4.57 11.80
CA GLU A 30 7.60 -5.89 12.45
C GLU A 30 7.05 -6.97 11.54
N LYS A 31 6.11 -6.62 10.68
CA LYS A 31 5.46 -7.55 9.76
C LYS A 31 5.94 -7.31 8.33
N SER A 32 7.22 -7.05 8.17
CA SER A 32 7.83 -6.91 6.84
C SER A 32 7.67 -8.19 6.03
N GLY A 33 7.78 -8.07 4.72
CA GLY A 33 7.61 -9.22 3.84
C GLY A 33 6.18 -9.43 3.40
N LYS A 34 5.36 -8.38 3.38
CA LYS A 34 3.97 -8.42 2.94
C LYS A 34 3.71 -7.34 1.90
N ASP A 35 2.83 -7.65 0.95
CA ASP A 35 2.31 -6.62 0.05
C ASP A 35 1.37 -5.71 0.82
N LEU A 36 1.34 -4.44 0.48
CA LEU A 36 0.62 -3.44 1.26
C LEU A 36 -0.28 -2.58 0.39
N ILE A 37 -1.51 -2.40 0.86
CA ILE A 37 -2.46 -1.46 0.28
C ILE A 37 -2.76 -0.38 1.32
N ILE A 38 -2.61 0.88 0.93
CA ILE A 38 -3.05 2.03 1.75
C ILE A 38 -4.27 2.65 1.07
N ASP A 39 -5.39 2.67 1.77
CA ASP A 39 -6.63 3.24 1.26
C ASP A 39 -6.75 4.70 1.70
N CYS A 40 -6.55 5.61 0.76
CA CYS A 40 -6.67 7.05 0.98
C CYS A 40 -7.97 7.61 0.40
N SER A 41 -9.02 6.78 0.29
CA SER A 41 -10.30 7.20 -0.29
C SER A 41 -10.99 8.30 0.52
N PHE A 42 -10.82 8.30 1.84
CA PHE A 42 -11.49 9.26 2.71
C PHE A 42 -10.58 10.40 3.17
N ASP A 43 -9.32 10.09 3.44
CA ASP A 43 -8.32 11.07 3.85
C ASP A 43 -7.01 10.81 3.13
N ILE A 44 -6.36 11.87 2.68
CA ILE A 44 -5.07 11.78 1.99
C ILE A 44 -3.97 11.87 3.04
N LEU A 45 -3.04 10.92 3.02
CA LEU A 45 -1.87 10.98 3.88
C LEU A 45 -0.85 11.95 3.32
N PRO A 46 -0.03 12.59 4.19
CA PRO A 46 1.09 13.39 3.71
C PRO A 46 1.99 12.56 2.79
N LEU A 47 2.44 13.18 1.71
CA LEU A 47 3.28 12.49 0.74
C LEU A 47 4.59 11.98 1.36
N THR A 48 5.11 12.68 2.35
CA THR A 48 6.32 12.25 3.06
C THR A 48 6.14 10.91 3.76
N VAL A 49 4.98 10.68 4.37
CA VAL A 49 4.66 9.40 5.02
C VAL A 49 4.55 8.31 3.96
N LEU A 50 3.86 8.58 2.86
CA LEU A 50 3.70 7.59 1.78
C LEU A 50 5.04 7.26 1.13
N LYS A 51 5.92 8.24 0.95
CA LYS A 51 7.26 8.00 0.40
C LYS A 51 8.10 7.10 1.31
N PHE A 52 7.99 7.29 2.61
CA PHE A 52 8.70 6.44 3.57
C PHE A 52 8.23 4.99 3.46
N ILE A 53 6.92 4.77 3.41
CA ILE A 53 6.34 3.44 3.31
C ILE A 53 6.69 2.80 1.96
N GLU A 54 6.59 3.56 0.88
CA GLU A 54 6.92 3.07 -0.46
C GLU A 54 8.38 2.59 -0.54
N LYS A 55 9.30 3.39 -0.01
CA LYS A 55 10.71 3.03 0.01
C LYS A 55 10.96 1.76 0.82
N PHE A 56 10.30 1.63 1.96
CA PHE A 56 10.40 0.43 2.79
C PHE A 56 9.91 -0.81 2.03
N GLN A 57 8.76 -0.72 1.37
CA GLN A 57 8.21 -1.82 0.59
C GLN A 57 9.09 -2.19 -0.60
N ARG A 58 9.58 -1.19 -1.32
CA ARG A 58 10.45 -1.40 -2.47
C ARG A 58 11.76 -2.09 -2.06
N ASN A 59 12.36 -1.68 -0.95
CA ASN A 59 13.59 -2.29 -0.46
C ASN A 59 13.39 -3.75 -0.05
N SER A 60 12.17 -4.11 0.31
CA SER A 60 11.80 -5.49 0.68
C SER A 60 11.31 -6.31 -0.51
N ASN A 61 11.20 -5.72 -1.70
CA ASN A 61 10.69 -6.35 -2.93
C ASN A 61 9.22 -6.77 -2.83
N TYR A 62 8.41 -5.98 -2.12
CA TYR A 62 6.96 -6.21 -2.00
C TYR A 62 6.21 -5.02 -2.56
N CYS A 63 4.96 -5.27 -2.95
CA CYS A 63 4.13 -4.25 -3.58
C CYS A 63 3.67 -3.18 -2.59
N PHE A 64 3.52 -1.98 -3.11
CA PHE A 64 2.89 -0.87 -2.41
C PHE A 64 1.86 -0.25 -3.34
N VAL A 65 0.58 -0.32 -2.96
CA VAL A 65 -0.52 0.20 -3.76
C VAL A 65 -1.28 1.23 -2.95
N VAL A 66 -1.57 2.37 -3.55
CA VAL A 66 -2.36 3.43 -2.93
C VAL A 66 -3.70 3.51 -3.62
N ILE A 67 -4.78 3.50 -2.85
CA ILE A 67 -6.14 3.71 -3.37
C ILE A 67 -6.47 5.19 -3.20
N ILE A 68 -6.72 5.89 -4.31
CA ILE A 68 -6.97 7.33 -4.35
C ILE A 68 -8.16 7.58 -5.25
N PRO A 69 -9.08 8.49 -4.89
CA PRO A 69 -10.18 8.85 -5.78
C PRO A 69 -9.68 9.34 -7.14
N LEU A 70 -10.44 9.07 -8.19
CA LEU A 70 -10.14 9.54 -9.54
C LEU A 70 -9.95 11.06 -9.54
N GLY A 71 -9.05 11.54 -10.37
CA GLY A 71 -8.81 12.96 -10.57
C GLY A 71 -7.61 13.52 -9.84
N ILE A 72 -7.10 12.82 -8.82
CA ILE A 72 -5.92 13.31 -8.08
C ILE A 72 -4.71 12.38 -8.21
N LYS A 73 -4.81 11.35 -9.01
CA LYS A 73 -3.72 10.40 -9.24
C LYS A 73 -2.44 11.10 -9.74
N HIS A 74 -2.58 12.15 -10.54
CA HIS A 74 -1.45 12.85 -11.14
C HIS A 74 -0.59 13.62 -10.12
N PHE A 75 -1.05 13.80 -8.89
CA PHE A 75 -0.25 14.41 -7.83
C PHE A 75 0.78 13.46 -7.22
N TYR A 76 0.75 12.20 -7.60
CA TYR A 76 1.66 11.18 -7.07
C TYR A 76 2.75 10.85 -8.11
N PRO A 77 3.91 10.35 -7.64
CA PRO A 77 4.96 9.95 -8.59
C PRO A 77 4.44 8.95 -9.62
N SER A 78 4.87 9.10 -10.86
CA SER A 78 4.34 8.31 -11.98
C SER A 78 4.69 6.83 -11.91
N ASP A 79 5.74 6.47 -11.16
CA ASP A 79 6.15 5.08 -10.99
C ASP A 79 5.41 4.38 -9.85
N TRP A 80 4.58 5.09 -9.12
CA TRP A 80 3.75 4.48 -8.07
C TRP A 80 2.51 3.84 -8.66
N VAL A 81 2.04 2.77 -8.00
CA VAL A 81 0.79 2.12 -8.36
C VAL A 81 -0.32 2.80 -7.56
N VAL A 82 -1.12 3.60 -8.26
CA VAL A 82 -2.24 4.35 -7.68
C VAL A 82 -3.50 3.94 -8.43
N VAL A 83 -4.47 3.41 -7.71
CA VAL A 83 -5.71 2.87 -8.29
C VAL A 83 -6.93 3.46 -7.60
N PRO A 84 -8.11 3.48 -8.25
CA PRO A 84 -9.29 4.10 -7.66
C PRO A 84 -10.08 3.18 -6.73
N THR A 85 -9.86 1.86 -6.76
CA THR A 85 -10.67 0.93 -5.97
C THR A 85 -9.82 -0.15 -5.33
N LYS A 86 -10.36 -0.75 -4.25
CA LYS A 86 -9.73 -1.89 -3.58
C LYS A 86 -9.61 -3.09 -4.52
N LYS A 87 -10.63 -3.31 -5.35
CA LYS A 87 -10.61 -4.44 -6.30
C LYS A 87 -9.42 -4.35 -7.24
N GLU A 88 -9.18 -3.17 -7.81
CA GLU A 88 -8.04 -2.98 -8.69
C GLU A 88 -6.70 -3.15 -7.97
N ALA A 89 -6.62 -2.72 -6.70
CA ALA A 89 -5.43 -2.93 -5.90
C ALA A 89 -5.16 -4.41 -5.67
N LEU A 90 -6.18 -5.19 -5.32
CA LEU A 90 -6.04 -6.62 -5.11
C LEU A 90 -5.69 -7.34 -6.41
N ASP A 91 -6.30 -6.96 -7.53
CA ASP A 91 -6.00 -7.56 -8.84
C ASP A 91 -4.55 -7.31 -9.24
N PHE A 92 -4.04 -6.09 -9.01
CA PHE A 92 -2.65 -5.78 -9.30
C PHE A 92 -1.70 -6.63 -8.48
N ILE A 93 -1.94 -6.73 -7.17
CA ILE A 93 -1.06 -7.50 -6.29
C ILE A 93 -1.11 -8.99 -6.64
N ALA A 94 -2.29 -9.52 -6.94
CA ALA A 94 -2.42 -10.92 -7.34
C ALA A 94 -1.57 -11.23 -8.58
N PHE A 95 -1.57 -10.32 -9.55
CA PHE A 95 -0.76 -10.47 -10.75
C PHE A 95 0.75 -10.45 -10.42
N GLU A 96 1.16 -9.52 -9.57
CA GLU A 96 2.56 -9.40 -9.16
C GLU A 96 3.01 -10.63 -8.35
N GLN A 97 2.16 -11.14 -7.48
CA GLN A 97 2.46 -12.35 -6.71
C GLN A 97 2.63 -13.56 -7.63
N MET A 98 1.78 -13.66 -8.64
CA MET A 98 1.90 -14.74 -9.63
C MET A 98 3.22 -14.66 -10.38
N GLN A 99 3.64 -13.46 -10.79
CA GLN A 99 4.92 -13.29 -11.47
C GLN A 99 6.10 -13.65 -10.57
N ARG A 100 6.06 -13.27 -9.30
CA ARG A 100 7.11 -13.64 -8.34
C ARG A 100 7.19 -15.15 -8.15
N ASP A 101 6.05 -15.82 -8.06
CA ASP A 101 5.99 -17.28 -7.90
C ASP A 101 6.57 -18.01 -9.12
N LEU A 102 6.42 -17.42 -10.31
CA LEU A 102 6.97 -17.98 -11.53
C LEU A 102 8.44 -17.61 -11.76
N GLY A 103 9.00 -16.77 -10.91
CA GLY A 103 10.38 -16.34 -11.04
C GLY A 103 10.65 -15.38 -12.18
N ILE A 104 9.62 -14.66 -12.60
CA ILE A 104 9.71 -13.71 -13.72
C ILE A 104 10.07 -12.32 -13.22
#